data_6b3923e42d9ad1ddf67608a1aa63fde7
#
_entry.id   6b3923e42d9ad1ddf67608a1aa63fde7
#
_cell.length_a   1.000
_cell.length_b   1.000
_cell.length_c   1.000
_cell.angle_alpha   90.00
_cell.angle_beta   90.00
_cell.angle_gamma   90.00
#
_symmetry.space_group_name_H-M   'P 1'
#
loop_
_entity.id
_entity.type
_entity.pdbx_description
1 polymer ?
#
loop_
_entity_poly.entity_id
_entity_poly.type
_entity_poly.pdbx_seq_one_letter_code
_entity_poly.pdbx_strand_id
1 'polypeptide(L)'
;MKHKIHNILTKISFEIYPDFSEEFKISKPNNPSHGDWTSNLALILAKKLKKSPIVIAEEIINRFDSHENISNIEVAGAGFINFFLKDEMFLELTKKFSLGNFENLVMNENPKKILLEYVSSNPTGPIHVGHGRSAAYGSAIANLYKLAGNKVIQEYYINDRGLQAKSLGLSVFLRMQKIYGKEIQLPEGCYEGDYINNLAE
;
A
#
# COMPACT_ATOMS: atom_id res chain seq x y z
N MET A 1 15.60 2.61 -7.49
CA MET A 1 16.83 1.77 -7.52
C MET A 1 16.54 0.27 -7.52
N LYS A 2 15.68 -0.27 -6.63
CA LYS A 2 15.34 -1.72 -6.58
C LYS A 2 14.99 -2.31 -7.95
N HIS A 3 14.08 -1.66 -8.72
CA HIS A 3 13.69 -2.11 -10.06
C HIS A 3 14.84 -2.09 -11.07
N LYS A 4 15.73 -1.09 -11.00
CA LYS A 4 16.91 -1.04 -11.89
C LYS A 4 17.85 -2.22 -11.63
N ILE A 5 18.15 -2.51 -10.35
CA ILE A 5 18.95 -3.68 -9.97
C ILE A 5 18.27 -4.97 -10.45
N HIS A 6 16.95 -5.10 -10.24
CA HIS A 6 16.19 -6.26 -10.68
C HIS A 6 16.30 -6.48 -12.19
N ASN A 7 16.11 -5.43 -12.99
CA ASN A 7 16.18 -5.52 -14.45
C ASN A 7 17.57 -5.92 -14.95
N ILE A 8 18.64 -5.39 -14.33
CA ILE A 8 20.02 -5.76 -14.68
C ILE A 8 20.27 -7.23 -14.31
N LEU A 9 19.89 -7.65 -13.11
CA LEU A 9 20.06 -9.03 -12.67
C LEU A 9 19.25 -10.01 -13.51
N THR A 10 18.06 -9.62 -13.97
CA THR A 10 17.24 -10.43 -14.87
C THR A 10 17.95 -10.64 -16.20
N LYS A 11 18.55 -9.61 -16.80
CA LYS A 11 19.34 -9.76 -18.03
C LYS A 11 20.51 -10.72 -17.83
N ILE A 12 21.29 -10.51 -16.76
CA ILE A 12 22.42 -11.37 -16.43
C ILE A 12 21.99 -12.83 -16.19
N SER A 13 20.82 -13.04 -15.54
CA SER A 13 20.32 -14.40 -15.32
C SER A 13 20.03 -15.15 -16.61
N PHE A 14 19.47 -14.48 -17.63
CA PHE A 14 19.26 -15.07 -18.95
C PHE A 14 20.57 -15.32 -19.72
N GLU A 15 21.58 -14.49 -19.52
CA GLU A 15 22.91 -14.71 -20.11
C GLU A 15 23.63 -15.94 -19.52
N ILE A 16 23.44 -16.18 -18.22
CA ILE A 16 24.04 -17.34 -17.52
C ILE A 16 23.22 -18.61 -17.77
N TYR A 17 21.91 -18.49 -17.77
CA TYR A 17 20.96 -19.57 -17.95
C TYR A 17 19.76 -19.12 -18.79
N PRO A 18 19.76 -19.35 -20.12
CA PRO A 18 18.73 -18.84 -21.04
C PRO A 18 17.30 -19.27 -20.70
N ASP A 19 17.13 -20.46 -20.10
CA ASP A 19 15.82 -20.99 -19.69
C ASP A 19 15.42 -20.56 -18.26
N PHE A 20 16.02 -19.51 -17.74
CA PHE A 20 15.71 -19.00 -16.40
C PHE A 20 14.28 -18.45 -16.32
N SER A 21 13.44 -19.06 -15.50
CA SER A 21 12.04 -18.68 -15.32
C SER A 21 11.64 -18.48 -13.85
N GLU A 22 12.58 -18.65 -12.93
CA GLU A 22 12.31 -18.53 -11.51
C GLU A 22 12.32 -17.08 -11.04
N GLU A 23 11.43 -16.78 -10.07
CA GLU A 23 11.43 -15.49 -9.39
C GLU A 23 12.58 -15.42 -8.36
N PHE A 24 13.31 -14.33 -8.38
CA PHE A 24 14.28 -13.98 -7.34
C PHE A 24 13.87 -12.70 -6.61
N LYS A 25 14.37 -12.54 -5.40
CA LYS A 25 14.00 -11.41 -4.54
C LYS A 25 15.13 -10.41 -4.42
N ILE A 26 14.73 -9.13 -4.41
CA ILE A 26 15.59 -8.03 -3.95
C ILE A 26 14.90 -7.41 -2.75
N SER A 27 15.59 -7.38 -1.62
CA SER A 27 15.09 -6.89 -0.34
C SER A 27 16.14 -6.04 0.37
N LYS A 28 15.73 -5.31 1.39
CA LYS A 28 16.69 -4.71 2.32
C LYS A 28 17.31 -5.81 3.15
N PRO A 29 18.63 -5.82 3.38
CA PRO A 29 19.26 -6.75 4.30
C PRO A 29 18.81 -6.45 5.74
N ASN A 30 18.79 -7.49 6.59
CA ASN A 30 18.44 -7.33 8.00
C ASN A 30 19.47 -6.51 8.77
N ASN A 31 20.74 -6.63 8.38
CA ASN A 31 21.83 -5.86 8.96
C ASN A 31 22.25 -4.75 7.99
N PRO A 32 22.17 -3.46 8.38
CA PRO A 32 22.58 -2.34 7.54
C PRO A 32 24.03 -2.39 7.04
N SER A 33 24.92 -3.08 7.75
CA SER A 33 26.30 -3.27 7.31
C SER A 33 26.44 -4.12 6.03
N HIS A 34 25.38 -4.81 5.63
CA HIS A 34 25.34 -5.60 4.40
C HIS A 34 24.81 -4.80 3.19
N GLY A 35 24.83 -3.47 3.27
CA GLY A 35 24.43 -2.58 2.18
C GLY A 35 22.94 -2.20 2.18
N ASP A 36 22.50 -1.62 1.07
CA ASP A 36 21.14 -1.08 0.91
C ASP A 36 20.17 -2.09 0.33
N TRP A 37 20.66 -2.98 -0.53
CA TRP A 37 19.88 -4.03 -1.18
C TRP A 37 20.64 -5.34 -1.21
N THR A 38 19.90 -6.46 -1.12
CA THR A 38 20.46 -7.82 -1.26
C THR A 38 19.61 -8.65 -2.21
N SER A 39 20.25 -9.53 -2.98
CA SER A 39 19.61 -10.46 -3.91
C SER A 39 19.98 -11.91 -3.61
N ASN A 40 19.02 -12.82 -3.77
CA ASN A 40 19.21 -14.26 -3.67
C ASN A 40 19.35 -14.96 -5.03
N LEU A 41 19.57 -14.22 -6.13
CA LEU A 41 19.63 -14.77 -7.48
C LEU A 41 20.66 -15.88 -7.61
N ALA A 42 21.87 -15.68 -7.10
CA ALA A 42 22.94 -16.69 -7.20
C ALA A 42 22.60 -18.00 -6.47
N LEU A 43 21.87 -17.94 -5.35
CA LEU A 43 21.38 -19.13 -4.64
C LEU A 43 20.37 -19.93 -5.47
N ILE A 44 19.56 -19.25 -6.26
CA ILE A 44 18.55 -19.89 -7.12
C ILE A 44 19.23 -20.53 -8.33
N LEU A 45 20.10 -19.79 -9.02
CA LEU A 45 20.89 -20.29 -10.16
C LEU A 45 21.80 -21.46 -9.77
N ALA A 46 22.38 -21.43 -8.58
CA ALA A 46 23.25 -22.49 -8.06
C ALA A 46 22.55 -23.86 -8.01
N LYS A 47 21.29 -23.88 -7.61
CA LYS A 47 20.49 -25.11 -7.58
C LYS A 47 20.27 -25.69 -8.98
N LYS A 48 20.10 -24.83 -9.99
CA LYS A 48 19.89 -25.23 -11.38
C LYS A 48 21.16 -25.69 -12.06
N LEU A 49 22.21 -24.92 -11.87
CA LEU A 49 23.51 -25.17 -12.52
C LEU A 49 24.37 -26.20 -11.77
N LYS A 50 23.93 -26.62 -10.57
CA LYS A 50 24.69 -27.51 -9.66
C LYS A 50 26.12 -27.02 -9.41
N LYS A 51 26.26 -25.70 -9.26
CA LYS A 51 27.52 -25.00 -8.96
C LYS A 51 27.46 -24.33 -7.58
N SER A 52 28.62 -23.94 -7.06
CA SER A 52 28.69 -23.17 -5.82
C SER A 52 27.96 -21.83 -5.98
N PRO A 53 27.06 -21.44 -5.05
CA PRO A 53 26.40 -20.13 -5.10
C PRO A 53 27.36 -18.96 -5.07
N ILE A 54 28.48 -19.09 -4.36
CA ILE A 54 29.51 -18.04 -4.27
C ILE A 54 30.14 -17.82 -5.65
N VAL A 55 30.50 -18.89 -6.36
CA VAL A 55 31.09 -18.79 -7.71
C VAL A 55 30.09 -18.12 -8.69
N ILE A 56 28.82 -18.46 -8.58
CA ILE A 56 27.79 -17.84 -9.43
C ILE A 56 27.58 -16.37 -9.03
N ALA A 57 27.63 -16.03 -7.73
CA ALA A 57 27.53 -14.65 -7.29
C ALA A 57 28.70 -13.80 -7.83
N GLU A 58 29.92 -14.32 -7.80
CA GLU A 58 31.09 -13.68 -8.41
C GLU A 58 30.94 -13.53 -9.93
N GLU A 59 30.43 -14.56 -10.62
CA GLU A 59 30.16 -14.50 -12.05
C GLU A 59 29.11 -13.41 -12.38
N ILE A 60 28.06 -13.27 -11.57
CA ILE A 60 27.05 -12.23 -11.72
C ILE A 60 27.67 -10.85 -11.51
N ILE A 61 28.48 -10.67 -10.45
CA ILE A 61 29.13 -9.40 -10.16
C ILE A 61 30.07 -8.98 -11.30
N ASN A 62 30.83 -9.92 -11.86
CA ASN A 62 31.74 -9.65 -12.98
C ASN A 62 31.01 -9.25 -14.26
N ARG A 63 29.74 -9.63 -14.43
CA ARG A 63 28.86 -9.24 -15.56
C ARG A 63 28.03 -8.01 -15.26
N PHE A 64 28.03 -7.57 -13.99
CA PHE A 64 27.24 -6.40 -13.58
C PHE A 64 27.97 -5.13 -14.03
N ASP A 65 27.45 -4.49 -15.05
CA ASP A 65 27.99 -3.21 -15.53
C ASP A 65 27.93 -2.17 -14.41
N SER A 66 28.97 -1.33 -14.34
CA SER A 66 29.01 -0.24 -13.37
C SER A 66 27.80 0.66 -13.51
N HIS A 67 27.05 0.84 -12.42
CA HIS A 67 25.91 1.76 -12.38
C HIS A 67 26.30 3.01 -11.59
N GLU A 68 25.99 4.19 -12.16
CA GLU A 68 26.36 5.51 -11.58
C GLU A 68 26.02 5.69 -10.09
N ASN A 69 24.95 5.03 -9.61
CA ASN A 69 24.43 5.16 -8.25
C ASN A 69 24.82 3.99 -7.33
N ILE A 70 25.62 3.04 -7.78
CA ILE A 70 26.14 1.93 -6.97
C ILE A 70 27.60 2.19 -6.66
N SER A 71 27.95 2.16 -5.37
CA SER A 71 29.32 2.38 -4.91
C SER A 71 30.12 1.07 -4.84
N ASN A 72 29.44 -0.02 -4.42
CA ASN A 72 30.06 -1.32 -4.26
C ASN A 72 29.05 -2.47 -4.40
N ILE A 73 29.55 -3.65 -4.79
CA ILE A 73 28.77 -4.90 -4.84
C ILE A 73 29.63 -5.99 -4.21
N GLU A 74 29.07 -6.75 -3.27
CA GLU A 74 29.78 -7.79 -2.54
C GLU A 74 29.02 -9.09 -2.48
N VAL A 75 29.75 -10.21 -2.45
CA VAL A 75 29.18 -11.52 -2.10
C VAL A 75 29.15 -11.66 -0.59
N ALA A 76 28.04 -12.07 -0.03
CA ALA A 76 27.88 -12.27 1.41
C ALA A 76 27.28 -13.64 1.74
N GLY A 77 27.76 -14.22 2.85
CA GLY A 77 27.28 -15.49 3.37
C GLY A 77 27.31 -16.62 2.35
N ALA A 78 26.18 -17.30 2.16
CA ALA A 78 26.07 -18.46 1.29
C ALA A 78 25.98 -18.12 -0.22
N GLY A 79 26.17 -16.86 -0.62
CA GLY A 79 26.05 -16.41 -2.02
C GLY A 79 24.96 -15.36 -2.24
N PHE A 80 24.61 -14.59 -1.22
CA PHE A 80 23.82 -13.37 -1.40
C PHE A 80 24.68 -12.31 -2.09
N ILE A 81 24.05 -11.50 -2.92
CA ILE A 81 24.70 -10.37 -3.59
C ILE A 81 24.17 -9.10 -2.93
N ASN A 82 25.07 -8.36 -2.29
CA ASN A 82 24.79 -7.12 -1.58
C ASN A 82 25.20 -5.91 -2.41
N PHE A 83 24.34 -4.90 -2.46
CA PHE A 83 24.54 -3.66 -3.21
C PHE A 83 24.60 -2.48 -2.26
N PHE A 84 25.64 -1.68 -2.38
CA PHE A 84 25.86 -0.44 -1.65
C PHE A 84 25.61 0.73 -2.59
N LEU A 85 24.77 1.67 -2.18
CA LEU A 85 24.44 2.83 -2.97
C LEU A 85 25.38 4.00 -2.61
N LYS A 86 25.56 4.93 -3.55
CA LYS A 86 26.33 6.15 -3.30
C LYS A 86 25.51 7.14 -2.47
N ASP A 87 26.15 7.83 -1.53
CA ASP A 87 25.53 8.85 -0.69
C ASP A 87 24.97 10.02 -1.52
N GLU A 88 25.61 10.35 -2.63
CA GLU A 88 25.18 11.41 -3.55
C GLU A 88 23.76 11.14 -4.07
N MET A 89 23.40 9.88 -4.30
CA MET A 89 22.05 9.52 -4.72
C MET A 89 21.00 9.89 -3.66
N PHE A 90 21.30 9.65 -2.39
CA PHE A 90 20.39 10.01 -1.29
C PHE A 90 20.29 11.53 -1.14
N LEU A 91 21.38 12.26 -1.29
CA LEU A 91 21.39 13.73 -1.27
C LEU A 91 20.55 14.31 -2.41
N GLU A 92 20.67 13.78 -3.62
CA GLU A 92 19.84 14.20 -4.76
C GLU A 92 18.34 13.91 -4.53
N LEU A 93 18.01 12.74 -4.02
CA LEU A 93 16.63 12.40 -3.67
C LEU A 93 16.09 13.36 -2.62
N THR A 94 16.86 13.63 -1.56
CA THR A 94 16.46 14.56 -0.50
C THR A 94 16.21 15.96 -1.05
N LYS A 95 17.06 16.46 -1.94
CA LYS A 95 16.86 17.73 -2.62
C LYS A 95 15.57 17.75 -3.45
N LYS A 96 15.30 16.68 -4.23
CA LYS A 96 14.07 16.56 -5.01
C LYS A 96 12.82 16.57 -4.13
N PHE A 97 12.85 15.83 -3.00
CA PHE A 97 11.76 15.83 -2.03
C PHE A 97 11.54 17.20 -1.38
N SER A 98 12.60 17.89 -0.98
CA SER A 98 12.51 19.22 -0.34
C SER A 98 11.94 20.30 -1.29
N LEU A 99 12.11 20.13 -2.59
CA LEU A 99 11.57 21.01 -3.63
C LEU A 99 10.14 20.61 -4.06
N GLY A 100 9.54 19.60 -3.48
CA GLY A 100 8.22 19.09 -3.85
C GLY A 100 8.19 18.27 -5.15
N ASN A 101 9.34 17.97 -5.76
CA ASN A 101 9.46 17.26 -7.04
C ASN A 101 9.54 15.73 -6.83
N PHE A 102 8.60 15.17 -6.09
CA PHE A 102 8.62 13.75 -5.75
C PHE A 102 7.63 12.89 -6.55
N GLU A 103 6.75 13.47 -7.33
CA GLU A 103 5.73 12.73 -8.11
C GLU A 103 6.35 11.66 -8.99
N ASN A 104 7.36 12.00 -9.77
CA ASN A 104 8.06 11.07 -10.65
C ASN A 104 8.90 10.00 -9.92
N LEU A 105 9.11 10.15 -8.61
CA LEU A 105 9.90 9.20 -7.81
C LEU A 105 9.05 8.05 -7.27
N VAL A 106 7.74 8.26 -7.18
CA VAL A 106 6.77 7.30 -6.60
C VAL A 106 5.75 6.77 -7.60
N MET A 107 5.83 7.21 -8.87
CA MET A 107 4.94 6.78 -9.93
C MET A 107 5.01 5.27 -10.16
N ASN A 108 3.84 4.65 -10.28
CA ASN A 108 3.72 3.24 -10.65
C ASN A 108 3.99 3.08 -12.17
N GLU A 109 4.84 2.13 -12.54
CA GLU A 109 5.13 1.82 -13.95
C GLU A 109 3.88 1.27 -14.67
N ASN A 110 2.96 0.63 -13.93
CA ASN A 110 1.70 0.10 -14.44
C ASN A 110 0.51 0.68 -13.66
N PRO A 111 0.05 1.91 -13.98
CA PRO A 111 -1.06 2.55 -13.29
C PRO A 111 -2.34 1.72 -13.37
N LYS A 112 -3.03 1.61 -12.25
CA LYS A 112 -4.29 0.86 -12.14
C LYS A 112 -5.46 1.80 -11.93
N LYS A 113 -6.66 1.34 -12.29
CA LYS A 113 -7.92 1.94 -11.87
C LYS A 113 -8.31 1.31 -10.54
N ILE A 114 -8.42 2.12 -9.49
CA ILE A 114 -8.67 1.68 -8.12
C ILE A 114 -9.98 2.31 -7.66
N LEU A 115 -10.88 1.49 -7.15
CA LEU A 115 -12.09 1.90 -6.47
C LEU A 115 -11.87 1.79 -4.97
N LEU A 116 -12.13 2.87 -4.23
CA LEU A 116 -12.02 2.91 -2.77
C LEU A 116 -13.36 3.35 -2.20
N GLU A 117 -14.00 2.43 -1.51
CA GLU A 117 -15.15 2.71 -0.66
C GLU A 117 -14.70 2.91 0.78
N TYR A 118 -15.14 3.98 1.42
CA TYR A 118 -14.84 4.24 2.83
C TYR A 118 -15.89 5.14 3.49
N VAL A 119 -15.90 5.12 4.82
CA VAL A 119 -16.96 5.65 5.69
C VAL A 119 -18.21 4.80 5.57
N SER A 120 -19.01 4.95 4.52
CA SER A 120 -20.25 4.19 4.21
C SER A 120 -21.10 3.91 5.46
N SER A 121 -21.33 4.96 6.27
CA SER A 121 -22.00 4.84 7.56
C SER A 121 -23.49 4.60 7.40
N ASN A 122 -24.06 3.80 8.32
CA ASN A 122 -25.51 3.63 8.41
C ASN A 122 -26.16 4.92 8.92
N PRO A 123 -27.35 5.29 8.43
CA PRO A 123 -28.08 6.49 8.85
C PRO A 123 -28.83 6.27 10.18
N THR A 124 -28.12 5.82 11.21
CA THR A 124 -28.73 5.40 12.48
C THR A 124 -28.43 6.33 13.64
N GLY A 125 -27.65 7.38 13.39
CA GLY A 125 -27.29 8.36 14.40
C GLY A 125 -26.25 9.36 13.91
N PRO A 126 -25.84 10.30 14.76
CA PRO A 126 -24.81 11.28 14.46
C PRO A 126 -23.48 10.62 14.12
N ILE A 127 -22.72 11.27 13.25
CA ILE A 127 -21.37 10.85 12.92
C ILE A 127 -20.48 10.98 14.17
N HIS A 128 -19.71 9.95 14.47
CA HIS A 128 -18.79 9.90 15.62
C HIS A 128 -17.33 9.71 15.17
N VAL A 129 -16.39 9.74 16.13
CA VAL A 129 -14.95 9.65 15.88
C VAL A 129 -14.54 8.42 15.06
N GLY A 130 -15.24 7.30 15.17
CA GLY A 130 -14.99 6.11 14.36
C GLY A 130 -15.19 6.36 12.87
N HIS A 131 -16.25 7.11 12.49
CA HIS A 131 -16.49 7.53 11.10
C HIS A 131 -15.42 8.52 10.64
N GLY A 132 -15.03 9.49 11.51
CA GLY A 132 -13.94 10.42 11.23
C GLY A 132 -12.61 9.72 10.97
N ARG A 133 -12.28 8.69 11.76
CA ARG A 133 -11.09 7.85 11.54
C ARG A 133 -11.15 7.15 10.18
N SER A 134 -12.29 6.54 9.83
CA SER A 134 -12.46 5.89 8.54
C SER A 134 -12.31 6.87 7.38
N ALA A 135 -12.87 8.08 7.51
CA ALA A 135 -12.74 9.14 6.52
C ALA A 135 -11.29 9.57 6.31
N ALA A 136 -10.56 9.86 7.40
CA ALA A 136 -9.17 10.29 7.36
C ALA A 136 -8.27 9.19 6.74
N TYR A 137 -8.45 7.94 7.17
CA TYR A 137 -7.68 6.81 6.67
C TYR A 137 -7.96 6.55 5.18
N GLY A 138 -9.23 6.48 4.77
CA GLY A 138 -9.61 6.26 3.37
C GLY A 138 -9.14 7.38 2.46
N SER A 139 -9.26 8.64 2.90
CA SER A 139 -8.76 9.80 2.16
C SER A 139 -7.23 9.78 2.01
N ALA A 140 -6.49 9.42 3.07
CA ALA A 140 -5.04 9.31 3.01
C ALA A 140 -4.60 8.22 2.01
N ILE A 141 -5.23 7.04 2.05
CA ILE A 141 -4.97 5.96 1.08
C ILE A 141 -5.28 6.42 -0.35
N ALA A 142 -6.43 7.08 -0.57
CA ALA A 142 -6.80 7.59 -1.90
C ALA A 142 -5.73 8.55 -2.45
N ASN A 143 -5.22 9.45 -1.60
CA ASN A 143 -4.18 10.40 -1.98
C ASN A 143 -2.85 9.70 -2.28
N LEU A 144 -2.45 8.69 -1.51
CA LEU A 144 -1.25 7.90 -1.78
C LEU A 144 -1.34 7.16 -3.12
N TYR A 145 -2.48 6.55 -3.43
CA TYR A 145 -2.67 5.90 -4.73
C TYR A 145 -2.67 6.89 -5.89
N LYS A 146 -3.27 8.08 -5.73
CA LYS A 146 -3.21 9.16 -6.73
C LYS A 146 -1.77 9.63 -6.94
N LEU A 147 -1.02 9.85 -5.85
CA LEU A 147 0.39 10.23 -5.90
C LEU A 147 1.23 9.19 -6.63
N ALA A 148 0.92 7.90 -6.45
CA ALA A 148 1.56 6.81 -7.18
C ALA A 148 1.09 6.69 -8.66
N GLY A 149 0.34 7.66 -9.19
CA GLY A 149 -0.08 7.70 -10.60
C GLY A 149 -1.29 6.83 -10.93
N ASN A 150 -1.97 6.24 -9.95
CA ASN A 150 -3.16 5.43 -10.21
C ASN A 150 -4.40 6.32 -10.41
N LYS A 151 -5.35 5.84 -11.22
CA LYS A 151 -6.68 6.44 -11.32
C LYS A 151 -7.55 5.98 -10.17
N VAL A 152 -7.85 6.88 -9.22
CA VAL A 152 -8.65 6.56 -8.01
C VAL A 152 -10.06 7.11 -8.15
N ILE A 153 -11.03 6.22 -7.97
CA ILE A 153 -12.45 6.53 -7.78
C ILE A 153 -12.76 6.32 -6.31
N GLN A 154 -13.39 7.31 -5.71
CA GLN A 154 -13.79 7.27 -4.30
C GLN A 154 -15.31 7.12 -4.26
N GLU A 155 -15.78 6.17 -3.47
CA GLU A 155 -17.21 5.88 -3.29
C GLU A 155 -17.61 6.01 -1.83
N TYR A 156 -18.85 6.45 -1.66
CA TYR A 156 -19.58 6.38 -0.41
C TYR A 156 -20.90 5.64 -0.70
N TYR A 157 -21.14 4.52 -0.01
CA TYR A 157 -22.38 3.78 -0.15
C TYR A 157 -23.47 4.45 0.70
N ILE A 158 -24.52 4.91 0.03
CA ILE A 158 -25.70 5.50 0.69
C ILE A 158 -26.62 4.36 1.14
N ASN A 159 -26.65 4.12 2.46
CA ASN A 159 -27.39 3.03 3.07
C ASN A 159 -28.82 3.50 3.47
N ASP A 160 -29.66 3.76 2.48
CA ASP A 160 -31.01 4.34 2.66
C ASP A 160 -32.13 3.31 2.79
N ARG A 161 -31.80 2.01 2.87
CA ARG A 161 -32.76 0.90 2.91
C ARG A 161 -32.41 -0.11 4.00
N GLY A 162 -33.35 -1.04 4.22
CA GLY A 162 -33.16 -2.14 5.17
C GLY A 162 -33.79 -1.90 6.54
N LEU A 163 -33.54 -2.82 7.46
CA LEU A 163 -34.15 -2.81 8.80
C LEU A 163 -33.76 -1.57 9.61
N GLN A 164 -32.52 -1.15 9.55
CA GLN A 164 -32.03 0.01 10.32
C GLN A 164 -32.71 1.31 9.88
N ALA A 165 -32.84 1.54 8.59
CA ALA A 165 -33.55 2.71 8.07
C ALA A 165 -35.06 2.70 8.47
N LYS A 166 -35.69 1.51 8.43
CA LYS A 166 -37.08 1.34 8.89
C LYS A 166 -37.21 1.59 10.40
N SER A 167 -36.27 1.04 11.21
CA SER A 167 -36.26 1.27 12.67
C SER A 167 -36.06 2.76 13.00
N LEU A 168 -35.18 3.45 12.26
CA LEU A 168 -35.02 4.90 12.42
C LEU A 168 -36.32 5.65 12.10
N GLY A 169 -36.94 5.39 10.96
CA GLY A 169 -38.23 6.02 10.56
C GLY A 169 -39.33 5.75 11.57
N LEU A 170 -39.43 4.51 12.07
CA LEU A 170 -40.39 4.18 13.13
C LEU A 170 -40.10 4.93 14.42
N SER A 171 -38.84 5.04 14.82
CA SER A 171 -38.42 5.75 16.03
C SER A 171 -38.84 7.23 15.96
N VAL A 172 -38.56 7.90 14.84
CA VAL A 172 -38.93 9.30 14.60
C VAL A 172 -40.46 9.44 14.61
N PHE A 173 -41.19 8.58 13.90
CA PHE A 173 -42.65 8.61 13.85
C PHE A 173 -43.27 8.46 15.25
N LEU A 174 -42.79 7.52 16.05
CA LEU A 174 -43.33 7.31 17.41
C LEU A 174 -43.00 8.50 18.32
N ARG A 175 -41.82 9.11 18.22
CA ARG A 175 -41.46 10.32 18.96
C ARG A 175 -42.35 11.50 18.57
N MET A 176 -42.61 11.68 17.27
CA MET A 176 -43.59 12.68 16.78
C MET A 176 -44.99 12.45 17.38
N GLN A 177 -45.49 11.21 17.41
CA GLN A 177 -46.78 10.88 18.04
C GLN A 177 -46.80 11.28 19.53
N LYS A 178 -45.70 11.08 20.24
CA LYS A 178 -45.55 11.50 21.66
C LYS A 178 -45.60 13.01 21.83
N ILE A 179 -44.97 13.78 20.94
CA ILE A 179 -45.04 15.25 20.94
C ILE A 179 -46.50 15.73 20.77
N TYR A 180 -47.31 15.04 19.97
CA TYR A 180 -48.74 15.32 19.82
C TYR A 180 -49.63 14.71 20.93
N GLY A 181 -49.03 14.33 22.09
CA GLY A 181 -49.76 13.91 23.27
C GLY A 181 -50.28 12.47 23.30
N LYS A 182 -49.81 11.61 22.39
CA LYS A 182 -50.16 10.19 22.42
C LYS A 182 -49.26 9.42 23.38
N GLU A 183 -49.87 8.54 24.17
CA GLU A 183 -49.09 7.54 24.91
C GLU A 183 -48.56 6.49 23.95
N ILE A 184 -47.21 6.31 23.96
CA ILE A 184 -46.55 5.35 23.11
C ILE A 184 -45.56 4.50 23.92
N GLN A 185 -45.43 3.23 23.55
CA GLN A 185 -44.34 2.38 23.97
C GLN A 185 -43.40 2.21 22.77
N LEU A 186 -42.09 2.39 22.99
CA LEU A 186 -41.10 2.16 21.96
C LEU A 186 -40.85 0.64 21.85
N PRO A 187 -41.07 0.02 20.67
CA PRO A 187 -40.75 -1.37 20.45
C PRO A 187 -39.23 -1.62 20.57
N GLU A 188 -38.86 -2.86 20.85
CA GLU A 188 -37.46 -3.30 20.83
C GLU A 188 -36.84 -3.01 19.46
N GLY A 189 -35.62 -2.49 19.45
CA GLY A 189 -34.88 -2.12 18.21
C GLY A 189 -35.15 -0.71 17.71
N CYS A 190 -35.97 0.11 18.40
CA CYS A 190 -36.11 1.54 18.15
C CYS A 190 -34.91 2.30 18.72
N TYR A 191 -34.54 3.41 18.07
CA TYR A 191 -33.49 4.32 18.53
C TYR A 191 -34.01 5.30 19.57
N GLU A 192 -33.27 5.52 20.65
CA GLU A 192 -33.72 6.32 21.80
C GLU A 192 -32.91 7.61 22.03
N GLY A 193 -31.90 7.89 21.21
CA GLY A 193 -31.04 9.06 21.39
C GLY A 193 -31.76 10.40 21.21
N ASP A 194 -31.25 11.46 21.84
CA ASP A 194 -31.85 12.83 21.78
C ASP A 194 -31.98 13.35 20.34
N TYR A 195 -31.09 12.93 19.43
CA TYR A 195 -31.17 13.30 18.01
C TYR A 195 -32.47 12.85 17.34
N ILE A 196 -33.15 11.78 17.85
CA ILE A 196 -34.44 11.33 17.34
C ILE A 196 -35.51 12.35 17.67
N ASN A 197 -35.46 13.01 18.86
CA ASN A 197 -36.37 14.06 19.24
C ASN A 197 -36.26 15.26 18.27
N ASN A 198 -35.00 15.68 18.00
CA ASN A 198 -34.74 16.79 17.05
C ASN A 198 -35.21 16.49 15.62
N LEU A 199 -35.24 15.20 15.22
CA LEU A 199 -35.76 14.79 13.91
C LEU A 199 -37.28 14.71 13.92
N ALA A 200 -37.93 14.58 15.08
CA ALA A 200 -39.39 14.47 15.23
C ALA A 200 -40.09 15.83 15.35
N GLU A 201 -39.38 16.89 15.73
CA GLU A 201 -39.82 18.30 15.74
C GLU A 201 -39.86 18.87 14.32
#